data_7a986c49297b9fe63fa146c8ab72a2ab
#
_entry.id   7a986c49297b9fe63fa146c8ab72a2ab
#
_cell.length_a   1.000
_cell.length_b   1.000
_cell.length_c   1.000
_cell.angle_alpha   90.00
_cell.angle_beta   90.00
_cell.angle_gamma   90.00
#
_symmetry.space_group_name_H-M   'P 1'
#
loop_
_entity.id
_entity.type
_entity.pdbx_description
1 polymer ?
#
loop_
_entity_poly.entity_id
_entity_poly.type
_entity_poly.pdbx_seq_one_letter_code
_entity_poly.pdbx_strand_id
1 'polypeptide(L)' 'MPINTKDLDVKLEEILKKVFKIEKINLESSMDDISEWDSFTHIQLIISLQEDFKIKISFNDAMIMTSIPIIKKKIMNYLQ' A
#
# COMPACT_ATOMS: atom_id res chain seq x y z
N MET A 1 3.68 -19.89 -0.20
CA MET A 1 4.23 -19.54 1.13
C MET A 1 3.69 -18.19 1.58
N PRO A 2 3.24 -18.10 2.81
CA PRO A 2 2.82 -16.80 3.30
C PRO A 2 4.03 -15.88 3.45
N ILE A 3 3.85 -14.63 3.09
CA ILE A 3 4.90 -13.63 3.22
C ILE A 3 5.09 -13.29 4.71
N ASN A 4 6.33 -13.12 5.11
CA ASN A 4 6.66 -12.67 6.46
C ASN A 4 6.21 -11.21 6.61
N THR A 5 5.58 -10.87 7.75
CA THR A 5 5.10 -9.50 7.97
C THR A 5 6.22 -8.47 7.91
N LYS A 6 7.42 -8.85 8.35
CA LYS A 6 8.57 -7.97 8.27
C LYS A 6 8.98 -7.69 6.82
N ASP A 7 8.97 -8.72 5.99
CA ASP A 7 9.27 -8.56 4.57
C ASP A 7 8.19 -7.75 3.88
N LEU A 8 6.94 -7.95 4.28
CA LEU A 8 5.82 -7.18 3.76
C LEU A 8 5.99 -5.69 4.11
N ASP A 9 6.35 -5.39 5.35
CA ASP A 9 6.56 -4.00 5.78
C ASP A 9 7.66 -3.32 4.96
N VAL A 10 8.78 -4.01 4.75
CA VAL A 10 9.89 -3.46 3.96
C VAL A 10 9.46 -3.19 2.53
N LYS A 11 8.81 -4.16 1.91
CA LYS A 11 8.37 -4.02 0.52
C LYS A 11 7.31 -2.93 0.38
N LEU A 12 6.37 -2.89 1.31
CA LEU A 12 5.31 -1.87 1.31
C LEU A 12 5.90 -0.48 1.49
N GLU A 13 6.85 -0.33 2.40
CA GLU A 13 7.52 0.95 2.63
C GLU A 13 8.22 1.44 1.36
N GLU A 14 8.92 0.55 0.66
CA GLU A 14 9.60 0.89 -0.58
C GLU A 14 8.62 1.37 -1.65
N ILE A 15 7.49 0.68 -1.79
CA ILE A 15 6.47 1.06 -2.77
C ILE A 15 5.89 2.43 -2.44
N LEU A 16 5.55 2.65 -1.16
CA LEU A 16 4.96 3.90 -0.72
C LEU A 16 5.90 5.09 -0.92
N LYS A 17 7.17 4.91 -0.57
CA LYS A 17 8.17 5.97 -0.77
C LYS A 17 8.33 6.31 -2.25
N LYS A 18 8.32 5.30 -3.10
CA LYS A 18 8.47 5.48 -4.53
C LYS A 18 7.26 6.20 -5.14
N VAL A 19 6.06 5.76 -4.78
CA VAL A 19 4.83 6.32 -5.32
C VAL A 19 4.63 7.77 -4.86
N PHE A 20 4.86 8.03 -3.59
CA PHE A 20 4.66 9.36 -3.01
C PHE A 20 5.88 10.26 -3.18
N LYS A 21 7.03 9.70 -3.60
CA LYS A 21 8.29 10.43 -3.76
C LYS A 21 8.73 11.12 -2.47
N ILE A 22 8.67 10.37 -1.38
CA ILE A 22 9.08 10.84 -0.06
C ILE A 22 10.16 9.93 0.48
N GLU A 23 11.01 10.46 1.36
CA GLU A 23 12.14 9.70 1.90
C GLU A 23 11.80 8.93 3.16
N LYS A 24 10.82 9.41 3.90
CA LYS A 24 10.42 8.79 5.16
C LYS A 24 8.92 8.58 5.19
N ILE A 25 8.50 7.47 5.76
CA ILE A 25 7.09 7.18 5.90
C ILE A 25 6.83 6.51 7.24
N ASN A 26 5.73 6.91 7.87
CA ASN A 26 5.24 6.27 9.09
C ASN A 26 4.18 5.26 8.68
N LEU A 27 4.41 3.98 8.95
CA LEU A 27 3.51 2.91 8.54
C LEU A 27 2.17 2.91 9.28
N GLU A 28 1.99 3.82 10.22
CA GLU A 28 0.70 4.02 10.89
C GLU A 28 -0.12 5.14 10.27
N SER A 29 0.39 5.76 9.20
CA SER A 29 -0.25 6.93 8.59
C SER A 29 -1.47 6.57 7.75
N SER A 30 -2.37 7.54 7.62
CA SER A 30 -3.50 7.46 6.73
C SER A 30 -3.34 8.47 5.59
N MET A 31 -4.26 8.42 4.64
CA MET A 31 -4.27 9.33 3.50
C MET A 31 -4.27 10.79 3.93
N ASP A 32 -4.95 11.10 5.03
CA ASP A 32 -5.02 12.47 5.54
C ASP A 32 -3.69 12.94 6.14
N ASP A 33 -2.83 12.02 6.54
CA ASP A 33 -1.55 12.35 7.18
C ASP A 33 -0.44 12.63 6.17
N ILE A 34 -0.62 12.20 4.93
CA ILE A 34 0.42 12.31 3.89
C ILE A 34 -0.09 13.21 2.77
N SER A 35 0.50 14.40 2.66
CA SER A 35 0.04 15.39 1.67
C SER A 35 0.18 14.91 0.24
N GLU A 36 1.17 14.05 -0.02
CA GLU A 36 1.40 13.50 -1.36
C GLU A 36 0.40 12.41 -1.74
N TRP A 37 -0.42 11.97 -0.81
CA TRP A 37 -1.39 10.90 -1.03
C TRP A 37 -2.74 11.51 -1.41
N ASP A 38 -2.96 11.63 -2.69
CA ASP A 38 -4.22 12.15 -3.25
C ASP A 38 -4.84 11.09 -4.15
N SER A 39 -5.91 11.47 -4.85
CA SER A 39 -6.63 10.53 -5.72
C SER A 39 -5.75 9.96 -6.82
N PHE A 40 -4.87 10.77 -7.37
CA PHE A 40 -3.98 10.34 -8.44
C PHE A 40 -2.93 9.35 -7.94
N THR A 41 -2.23 9.72 -6.86
CA THR A 41 -1.20 8.84 -6.29
C THR A 41 -1.82 7.59 -5.70
N HIS A 42 -3.06 7.66 -5.23
CA HIS A 42 -3.75 6.47 -4.73
C HIS A 42 -3.93 5.43 -5.84
N ILE A 43 -4.32 5.89 -7.04
CA ILE A 43 -4.45 4.99 -8.19
C ILE A 43 -3.09 4.39 -8.55
N GLN A 44 -2.05 5.21 -8.57
CA GLN A 44 -0.70 4.72 -8.83
C GLN A 44 -0.26 3.69 -7.78
N LEU A 45 -0.60 3.94 -6.53
CA LEU A 45 -0.28 3.02 -5.44
C LEU A 45 -0.95 1.66 -5.65
N ILE A 46 -2.25 1.67 -5.97
CA ILE A 46 -2.99 0.42 -6.19
C ILE A 46 -2.37 -0.37 -7.36
N ILE A 47 -2.03 0.31 -8.44
CA ILE A 47 -1.39 -0.35 -9.59
C ILE A 47 -0.05 -0.95 -9.19
N SER A 48 0.76 -0.20 -8.45
CA SER A 48 2.08 -0.68 -8.00
C SER A 48 1.95 -1.90 -7.09
N LEU A 49 0.98 -1.88 -6.18
CA LEU A 49 0.74 -3.01 -5.29
C LEU A 49 0.35 -4.26 -6.07
N GLN A 50 -0.51 -4.12 -7.06
CA GLN A 50 -0.91 -5.24 -7.90
C GLN A 50 0.27 -5.84 -8.66
N GLU A 51 1.13 -4.99 -9.19
CA GLU A 51 2.29 -5.43 -9.95
C GLU A 51 3.35 -6.10 -9.07
N ASP A 52 3.66 -5.48 -7.95
CA ASP A 52 4.75 -5.95 -7.09
C ASP A 52 4.37 -7.21 -6.31
N PHE A 53 3.13 -7.32 -5.88
CA PHE A 53 2.67 -8.49 -5.13
C PHE A 53 1.98 -9.52 -6.02
N LYS A 54 1.80 -9.20 -7.30
CA LYS A 54 1.14 -10.08 -8.28
C LYS A 54 -0.25 -10.50 -7.82
N ILE A 55 -1.01 -9.52 -7.40
CA ILE A 55 -2.39 -9.70 -6.93
C ILE A 55 -3.30 -8.80 -7.75
N LYS A 56 -4.60 -9.04 -7.62
CA LYS A 56 -5.60 -8.22 -8.28
C LYS A 56 -6.51 -7.62 -7.22
N ILE A 57 -6.43 -6.31 -7.07
CA ILE A 57 -7.18 -5.59 -6.03
C ILE A 57 -8.51 -5.12 -6.62
N SER A 58 -9.63 -5.49 -5.97
CA SER A 58 -10.93 -5.07 -6.43
C SER A 58 -11.11 -3.56 -6.24
N PHE A 59 -12.01 -2.99 -7.01
CA PHE A 59 -12.33 -1.56 -6.92
C PHE A 59 -12.80 -1.20 -5.51
N ASN A 60 -13.68 -2.02 -4.94
CA ASN A 60 -14.19 -1.78 -3.60
C ASN A 60 -13.08 -1.78 -2.56
N ASP A 61 -12.18 -2.75 -2.64
CA ASP A 61 -11.04 -2.80 -1.72
C ASP A 61 -10.12 -1.59 -1.90
N ALA A 62 -9.86 -1.20 -3.15
CA ALA A 62 -9.01 -0.04 -3.43
C ALA A 62 -9.58 1.21 -2.79
N MET A 63 -10.89 1.38 -2.81
CA MET A 63 -11.53 2.57 -2.24
C MET A 63 -11.39 2.68 -0.73
N ILE A 64 -11.32 1.55 -0.02
CA ILE A 64 -11.22 1.57 1.44
C ILE A 64 -9.76 1.51 1.93
N MET A 65 -8.80 1.32 1.03
CA MET A 65 -7.38 1.23 1.39
C MET A 65 -6.79 2.63 1.58
N THR A 66 -7.34 3.38 2.51
CA THR A 66 -6.99 4.78 2.74
C THR A 66 -6.09 5.01 3.95
N SER A 67 -5.58 3.93 4.53
CA SER A 67 -4.55 4.00 5.56
C SER A 67 -3.57 2.86 5.34
N ILE A 68 -2.33 3.04 5.78
CA ILE A 68 -1.32 2.02 5.58
C ILE A 68 -1.64 0.73 6.34
N PRO A 69 -2.14 0.79 7.59
CA PRO A 69 -2.56 -0.44 8.27
C PRO A 69 -3.64 -1.22 7.50
N ILE A 70 -4.60 -0.53 6.89
CA ILE A 70 -5.63 -1.19 6.09
C ILE A 70 -5.01 -1.82 4.84
N ILE A 71 -4.11 -1.09 4.18
CA ILE A 71 -3.40 -1.62 3.00
C ILE A 71 -2.67 -2.90 3.36
N LYS A 72 -1.94 -2.88 4.45
CA LYS A 72 -1.19 -4.05 4.91
C LYS A 72 -2.12 -5.23 5.16
N LYS A 73 -3.21 -5.00 5.85
CA LYS A 73 -4.18 -6.05 6.17
C LYS A 73 -4.77 -6.65 4.88
N LYS A 74 -5.15 -5.81 3.93
CA LYS A 74 -5.72 -6.28 2.66
C LYS A 74 -4.71 -7.08 1.85
N ILE A 75 -3.47 -6.59 1.77
CA ILE A 75 -2.42 -7.31 1.06
C ILE A 75 -2.21 -8.70 1.68
N MET A 76 -2.16 -8.77 3.00
CA MET A 76 -2.00 -10.04 3.70
C MET A 76 -3.15 -11.00 3.36
N ASN A 77 -4.38 -10.50 3.28
CA ASN A 77 -5.52 -11.31 2.91
C ASN A 77 -5.41 -11.86 1.49
N TYR A 78 -4.95 -11.02 0.55
CA TYR A 78 -4.78 -11.45 -0.84
C TYR A 78 -3.68 -12.50 -0.99
N LEU A 79 -2.66 -12.44 -0.13
CA LEU A 79 -1.50 -13.35 -0.22
C LEU A 79 -1.72 -14.69 0.48
N GLN A 80 -2.80 -14.84 1.21
CA GLN A 80 -3.10 -16.10 1.92
C GLN A 80 -3.85 -17.10 1.06
#